data_3272c1302f7db67edc552b57f2b1c5fe
#
_entry.id   3272c1302f7db67edc552b57f2b1c5fe
#
_cell.length_a   1.000
_cell.length_b   1.000
_cell.length_c   1.000
_cell.angle_alpha   90.00
_cell.angle_beta   90.00
_cell.angle_gamma   90.00
#
_symmetry.space_group_name_H-M   'P 1'
#
loop_
_entity.id
_entity.type
_entity.pdbx_description
1 polymer ?
#
loop_
_entity_poly.entity_id
_entity_poly.type
_entity_poly.pdbx_seq_one_letter_code
_entity_poly.pdbx_strand_id
1 'polypeptide(L)'
;MNDTEQHPDILFLSDTQAPMFVERLVLRTHQNTKATQTILDHIVKLHPTVLYWLGDIVSLGFRTRKWRTIDQFLEKCRSVGTSVYAIMGNHDVMGRPRKGARNFQQRFPDHVNTGYVQVTDGIAVVMLNSNFSTMAGDEIVKQQSWYEDMLTVLDADPAIHVIIVTCHHAPYSNSKLVGSSKLVQQRFVPAYVASPKAKLFITGHSHAFERYEFGGKTFLVIGGGGGLRQPLNTSPSRLPDLATEYKPMFHYLSVRREGDGLVLTSYCLKRDFSDFSVGYEFSIGTEVPSTAE
;
A
#
# COMPACT_ATOMS: atom_id res chain seq x y z
N MET A 1 -21.86 23.40 18.23
CA MET A 1 -20.60 22.67 18.39
C MET A 1 -20.33 22.09 17.02
N ASN A 2 -19.40 22.70 16.28
CA ASN A 2 -19.03 22.18 14.97
C ASN A 2 -18.03 21.06 15.22
N ASP A 3 -18.50 19.81 15.20
CA ASP A 3 -17.64 18.69 14.88
C ASP A 3 -17.21 18.88 13.41
N THR A 4 -16.05 19.49 13.21
CA THR A 4 -15.35 19.34 11.94
C THR A 4 -14.99 17.88 11.85
N GLU A 5 -15.80 17.09 11.11
CA GLU A 5 -15.39 15.77 10.68
C GLU A 5 -14.03 15.93 10.01
N GLN A 6 -12.98 15.52 10.72
CA GLN A 6 -11.62 15.57 10.20
C GLN A 6 -11.53 14.48 9.14
N HIS A 7 -11.69 14.86 7.86
CA HIS A 7 -11.52 13.95 6.75
C HIS A 7 -10.11 13.34 6.82
N PRO A 8 -9.96 12.03 6.59
CA PRO A 8 -8.64 11.40 6.60
C PRO A 8 -7.80 11.97 5.46
N ASP A 9 -6.66 12.58 5.78
CA ASP A 9 -5.83 13.24 4.79
C ASP A 9 -5.14 12.26 3.84
N ILE A 10 -4.66 11.13 4.37
CA ILE A 10 -3.86 10.15 3.62
C ILE A 10 -4.46 8.75 3.77
N LEU A 11 -4.82 8.14 2.64
CA LEU A 11 -5.26 6.76 2.59
C LEU A 11 -4.31 5.88 1.76
N PHE A 12 -4.22 4.61 2.15
CA PHE A 12 -3.51 3.57 1.41
C PHE A 12 -4.44 2.40 1.10
N LEU A 13 -4.37 1.91 -0.14
CA LEU A 13 -5.13 0.78 -0.65
C LEU A 13 -4.24 -0.12 -1.50
N SER A 14 -4.48 -1.41 -1.52
CA SER A 14 -3.75 -2.38 -2.35
C SER A 14 -4.62 -3.56 -2.76
N ASP A 15 -4.22 -4.22 -3.86
CA ASP A 15 -4.77 -5.54 -4.25
C ASP A 15 -6.30 -5.52 -4.47
N THR A 16 -6.76 -4.61 -5.32
CA THR A 16 -8.18 -4.45 -5.67
C THR A 16 -8.61 -5.29 -6.88
N GLN A 17 -7.69 -6.04 -7.47
CA GLN A 17 -7.93 -6.85 -8.66
C GLN A 17 -9.06 -7.87 -8.45
N ALA A 18 -9.93 -7.97 -9.45
CA ALA A 18 -10.97 -9.00 -9.45
C ALA A 18 -10.32 -10.40 -9.56
N PRO A 19 -10.81 -11.40 -8.82
CA PRO A 19 -10.29 -12.77 -8.88
C PRO A 19 -10.24 -13.34 -10.29
N MET A 20 -9.11 -13.95 -10.66
CA MET A 20 -8.97 -14.68 -11.91
C MET A 20 -9.56 -16.09 -11.80
N PHE A 21 -9.89 -16.70 -12.94
CA PHE A 21 -10.47 -18.04 -12.97
C PHE A 21 -9.53 -19.06 -12.30
N VAL A 22 -8.24 -19.01 -12.60
CA VAL A 22 -7.24 -19.94 -12.04
C VAL A 22 -7.09 -19.82 -10.52
N GLU A 23 -7.20 -18.63 -9.98
CA GLU A 23 -7.15 -18.39 -8.53
C GLU A 23 -8.36 -19.00 -7.81
N ARG A 24 -9.55 -18.95 -8.44
CA ARG A 24 -10.79 -19.52 -7.90
C ARG A 24 -10.77 -21.05 -7.82
N LEU A 25 -9.87 -21.71 -8.53
CA LEU A 25 -9.68 -23.16 -8.42
C LEU A 25 -8.97 -23.57 -7.12
N VAL A 26 -8.20 -22.63 -6.54
CA VAL A 26 -7.37 -22.88 -5.35
C VAL A 26 -7.87 -22.10 -4.13
N LEU A 27 -8.40 -20.90 -4.33
CA LEU A 27 -8.81 -19.98 -3.25
C LEU A 27 -10.32 -19.75 -3.27
N ARG A 28 -10.89 -19.61 -2.08
CA ARG A 28 -12.31 -19.34 -1.90
C ARG A 28 -12.63 -17.87 -2.19
N THR A 29 -13.72 -17.64 -2.93
CA THR A 29 -14.26 -16.31 -3.18
C THR A 29 -15.15 -15.84 -2.03
N HIS A 30 -15.12 -14.53 -1.75
CA HIS A 30 -15.89 -13.89 -0.68
C HIS A 30 -16.56 -12.60 -1.18
N GLN A 31 -17.26 -12.66 -2.33
CA GLN A 31 -17.86 -11.48 -2.98
C GLN A 31 -16.81 -10.37 -3.27
N ASN A 32 -15.61 -10.75 -3.61
CA ASN A 32 -14.43 -9.88 -3.75
C ASN A 32 -14.69 -8.61 -4.60
N THR A 33 -15.36 -8.74 -5.74
CA THR A 33 -15.70 -7.59 -6.59
C THR A 33 -16.65 -6.60 -5.90
N LYS A 34 -17.61 -7.11 -5.09
CA LYS A 34 -18.50 -6.26 -4.29
C LYS A 34 -17.68 -5.55 -3.20
N ALA A 35 -16.77 -6.26 -2.54
CA ALA A 35 -15.90 -5.67 -1.52
C ALA A 35 -15.06 -4.51 -2.08
N THR A 36 -14.38 -4.74 -3.22
CA THR A 36 -13.62 -3.69 -3.91
C THR A 36 -14.52 -2.48 -4.20
N GLN A 37 -15.70 -2.69 -4.79
CA GLN A 37 -16.60 -1.59 -5.11
C GLN A 37 -17.04 -0.83 -3.86
N THR A 38 -17.38 -1.54 -2.77
CA THR A 38 -17.77 -0.92 -1.50
C THR A 38 -16.63 -0.09 -0.90
N ILE A 39 -15.39 -0.57 -0.95
CA ILE A 39 -14.20 0.18 -0.50
C ILE A 39 -14.03 1.45 -1.35
N LEU A 40 -14.06 1.33 -2.68
CA LEU A 40 -13.87 2.46 -3.58
C LEU A 40 -14.97 3.53 -3.40
N ASP A 41 -16.22 3.13 -3.30
CA ASP A 41 -17.33 4.05 -3.07
C ASP A 41 -17.26 4.72 -1.68
N HIS A 42 -16.75 4.01 -0.68
CA HIS A 42 -16.53 4.57 0.66
C HIS A 42 -15.39 5.59 0.66
N ILE A 43 -14.26 5.30 0.02
CA ILE A 43 -13.13 6.23 -0.10
C ILE A 43 -13.55 7.54 -0.77
N VAL A 44 -14.36 7.47 -1.85
CA VAL A 44 -14.90 8.69 -2.49
C VAL A 44 -15.72 9.52 -1.51
N LYS A 45 -16.53 8.89 -0.65
CA LYS A 45 -17.36 9.60 0.35
C LYS A 45 -16.55 10.26 1.47
N LEU A 46 -15.37 9.73 1.77
CA LEU A 46 -14.48 10.30 2.79
C LEU A 46 -13.76 11.57 2.32
N HIS A 47 -13.70 11.82 1.01
CA HIS A 47 -13.00 12.96 0.41
C HIS A 47 -11.56 13.11 0.93
N PRO A 48 -10.71 12.05 0.93
CA PRO A 48 -9.35 12.19 1.42
C PRO A 48 -8.55 13.16 0.54
N THR A 49 -7.55 13.81 1.11
CA THR A 49 -6.62 14.66 0.34
C THR A 49 -5.88 13.82 -0.69
N VAL A 50 -5.42 12.62 -0.29
CA VAL A 50 -4.65 11.72 -1.16
C VAL A 50 -4.94 10.25 -0.89
N LEU A 51 -4.96 9.46 -1.97
CA LEU A 51 -4.97 8.02 -1.95
C LEU A 51 -3.69 7.48 -2.62
N TYR A 52 -2.93 6.67 -1.89
CA TYR A 52 -1.82 5.87 -2.41
C TYR A 52 -2.27 4.45 -2.70
N TRP A 53 -2.13 4.00 -3.96
CA TRP A 53 -2.56 2.67 -4.40
C TRP A 53 -1.35 1.78 -4.66
N LEU A 54 -1.18 0.72 -3.87
CA LEU A 54 0.05 -0.07 -3.79
C LEU A 54 0.10 -1.25 -4.78
N GLY A 55 -0.52 -1.09 -5.93
CA GLY A 55 -0.48 -2.07 -7.03
C GLY A 55 -1.57 -3.14 -6.99
N ASP A 56 -1.52 -4.01 -7.98
CA ASP A 56 -2.52 -5.03 -8.27
C ASP A 56 -3.94 -4.42 -8.33
N ILE A 57 -4.02 -3.32 -9.10
CA ILE A 57 -5.26 -2.55 -9.27
C ILE A 57 -6.26 -3.34 -10.09
N VAL A 58 -5.77 -4.01 -11.13
CA VAL A 58 -6.59 -4.86 -12.01
C VAL A 58 -5.95 -6.22 -12.26
N SER A 59 -6.75 -7.24 -12.49
CA SER A 59 -6.27 -8.61 -12.65
C SER A 59 -5.40 -8.86 -13.91
N LEU A 60 -5.54 -8.04 -14.94
CA LEU A 60 -4.75 -8.13 -16.19
C LEU A 60 -4.64 -6.73 -16.81
N GLY A 61 -3.59 -5.98 -16.46
CA GLY A 61 -3.42 -4.58 -16.84
C GLY A 61 -3.41 -4.31 -18.35
N PHE A 62 -2.98 -5.27 -19.18
CA PHE A 62 -3.02 -5.13 -20.64
C PHE A 62 -4.44 -5.14 -21.23
N ARG A 63 -5.47 -5.55 -20.48
CA ARG A 63 -6.87 -5.58 -20.92
C ARG A 63 -7.58 -4.29 -20.56
N THR A 64 -7.68 -3.33 -21.45
CA THR A 64 -8.29 -2.02 -21.22
C THR A 64 -9.69 -2.10 -20.58
N ARG A 65 -10.50 -3.10 -20.95
CA ARG A 65 -11.84 -3.28 -20.35
C ARG A 65 -11.82 -3.53 -18.83
N LYS A 66 -10.70 -4.03 -18.27
CA LYS A 66 -10.56 -4.27 -16.83
C LYS A 66 -10.42 -2.99 -16.03
N TRP A 67 -10.03 -1.91 -16.68
CA TRP A 67 -9.84 -0.60 -16.08
C TRP A 67 -11.13 0.24 -15.97
N ARG A 68 -12.23 -0.18 -16.59
CA ARG A 68 -13.46 0.63 -16.65
C ARG A 68 -13.96 1.10 -15.28
N THR A 69 -14.04 0.22 -14.28
CA THR A 69 -14.43 0.57 -12.92
C THR A 69 -13.43 1.52 -12.27
N ILE A 70 -12.14 1.30 -12.53
CA ILE A 70 -11.07 2.16 -12.02
C ILE A 70 -11.14 3.55 -12.67
N ASP A 71 -11.38 3.63 -13.98
CA ASP A 71 -11.56 4.90 -14.70
C ASP A 71 -12.69 5.73 -14.09
N GLN A 72 -13.83 5.10 -13.80
CA GLN A 72 -14.97 5.75 -13.13
C GLN A 72 -14.64 6.20 -11.70
N PHE A 73 -13.90 5.40 -10.96
CA PHE A 73 -13.45 5.76 -9.61
C PHE A 73 -12.49 6.95 -9.63
N LEU A 74 -11.50 6.95 -10.53
CA LEU A 74 -10.55 8.05 -10.67
C LEU A 74 -11.23 9.36 -11.08
N GLU A 75 -12.28 9.29 -11.90
CA GLU A 75 -13.09 10.45 -12.25
C GLU A 75 -13.83 11.00 -11.02
N LYS A 76 -14.45 10.14 -10.20
CA LYS A 76 -15.08 10.53 -8.94
C LYS A 76 -14.05 11.16 -7.97
N CYS A 77 -12.87 10.59 -7.81
CA CYS A 77 -11.82 11.16 -6.97
C CYS A 77 -11.44 12.57 -7.43
N ARG A 78 -11.22 12.77 -8.73
CA ARG A 78 -10.93 14.11 -9.28
C ARG A 78 -12.06 15.10 -9.01
N SER A 79 -13.31 14.67 -9.12
CA SER A 79 -14.48 15.54 -8.89
C SER A 79 -14.63 16.01 -7.45
N VAL A 80 -14.05 15.30 -6.49
CA VAL A 80 -14.06 15.65 -5.05
C VAL A 80 -12.70 16.17 -4.57
N GLY A 81 -11.74 16.40 -5.47
CA GLY A 81 -10.42 16.98 -5.14
C GLY A 81 -9.41 15.98 -4.56
N THR A 82 -9.70 14.68 -4.57
CA THR A 82 -8.77 13.64 -4.10
C THR A 82 -7.69 13.35 -5.14
N SER A 83 -6.42 13.52 -4.78
CA SER A 83 -5.28 13.07 -5.58
C SER A 83 -5.09 11.56 -5.45
N VAL A 84 -4.79 10.86 -6.56
CA VAL A 84 -4.55 9.42 -6.54
C VAL A 84 -3.21 9.10 -7.18
N TYR A 85 -2.29 8.56 -6.38
CA TYR A 85 -0.97 8.09 -6.81
C TYR A 85 -0.89 6.57 -6.71
N ALA A 86 -0.17 5.91 -7.61
CA ALA A 86 -0.14 4.47 -7.64
C ALA A 86 1.21 3.89 -8.08
N ILE A 87 1.52 2.71 -7.59
CA ILE A 87 2.60 1.86 -8.08
C ILE A 87 2.02 0.64 -8.79
N MET A 88 2.79 0.04 -9.69
CA MET A 88 2.37 -1.18 -10.38
C MET A 88 2.55 -2.41 -9.50
N GLY A 89 1.53 -3.27 -9.42
CA GLY A 89 1.66 -4.65 -8.95
C GLY A 89 1.96 -5.62 -10.11
N ASN A 90 2.18 -6.89 -9.78
CA ASN A 90 2.50 -7.90 -10.79
C ASN A 90 1.31 -8.20 -11.72
N HIS A 91 0.06 -8.11 -11.26
CA HIS A 91 -1.13 -8.28 -12.10
C HIS A 91 -1.29 -7.14 -13.11
N ASP A 92 -0.86 -5.93 -12.78
CA ASP A 92 -0.94 -4.78 -13.69
C ASP A 92 -0.04 -4.94 -14.91
N VAL A 93 1.06 -5.70 -14.78
CA VAL A 93 2.03 -5.98 -15.87
C VAL A 93 2.02 -7.43 -16.34
N MET A 94 1.21 -8.31 -15.78
CA MET A 94 1.13 -9.73 -16.12
C MET A 94 0.82 -9.98 -17.61
N GLY A 95 1.48 -10.95 -18.22
CA GLY A 95 1.23 -11.48 -19.56
C GLY A 95 1.68 -10.57 -20.71
N ARG A 96 1.45 -9.27 -20.66
CA ARG A 96 1.91 -8.27 -21.64
C ARG A 96 2.44 -7.00 -20.95
N PRO A 97 3.65 -7.05 -20.36
CA PRO A 97 4.15 -6.01 -19.48
C PRO A 97 4.13 -4.61 -20.09
N ARG A 98 4.66 -4.43 -21.30
CA ARG A 98 4.70 -3.13 -22.01
C ARG A 98 3.31 -2.53 -22.21
N LYS A 99 2.30 -3.36 -22.51
CA LYS A 99 0.92 -2.89 -22.71
C LYS A 99 0.26 -2.61 -21.36
N GLY A 100 0.50 -3.45 -20.34
CA GLY A 100 0.05 -3.23 -18.98
C GLY A 100 0.56 -1.90 -18.43
N ALA A 101 1.87 -1.68 -18.48
CA ALA A 101 2.52 -0.44 -18.03
C ALA A 101 1.99 0.79 -18.79
N ARG A 102 1.74 0.70 -20.12
CA ARG A 102 1.15 1.79 -20.88
C ARG A 102 -0.27 2.12 -20.43
N ASN A 103 -1.12 1.11 -20.22
CA ASN A 103 -2.48 1.31 -19.73
C ASN A 103 -2.50 1.89 -18.31
N PHE A 104 -1.53 1.50 -17.48
CA PHE A 104 -1.33 2.04 -16.13
C PHE A 104 -0.90 3.52 -16.20
N GLN A 105 0.14 3.84 -16.97
CA GLN A 105 0.68 5.19 -17.11
C GLN A 105 -0.36 6.20 -17.62
N GLN A 106 -1.29 5.80 -18.48
CA GLN A 106 -2.39 6.65 -18.95
C GLN A 106 -3.31 7.12 -17.80
N ARG A 107 -3.39 6.38 -16.70
CA ARG A 107 -4.26 6.63 -15.55
C ARG A 107 -3.53 7.30 -14.40
N PHE A 108 -2.26 7.01 -14.29
CA PHE A 108 -1.36 7.51 -13.25
C PHE A 108 -0.16 8.20 -13.93
N PRO A 109 -0.35 9.42 -14.47
CA PRO A 109 0.68 10.10 -15.25
C PRO A 109 1.92 10.45 -14.43
N ASP A 110 1.76 10.64 -13.11
CA ASP A 110 2.86 10.94 -12.18
C ASP A 110 3.77 9.74 -11.90
N HIS A 111 3.34 8.53 -12.26
CA HIS A 111 4.14 7.32 -12.05
C HIS A 111 5.43 7.35 -12.86
N VAL A 112 6.54 7.10 -12.19
CA VAL A 112 7.87 6.92 -12.80
C VAL A 112 8.35 5.50 -12.52
N ASN A 113 8.75 4.76 -13.57
CA ASN A 113 9.10 3.34 -13.47
C ASN A 113 10.28 3.07 -12.52
N THR A 114 11.18 4.04 -12.36
CA THR A 114 12.35 3.98 -11.46
C THR A 114 12.12 4.66 -10.11
N GLY A 115 10.85 4.90 -9.75
CA GLY A 115 10.48 5.51 -8.48
C GLY A 115 10.16 6.99 -8.57
N TYR A 116 9.35 7.47 -7.63
CA TYR A 116 8.98 8.88 -7.46
C TYR A 116 8.54 9.16 -6.02
N VAL A 117 8.41 10.43 -5.66
CA VAL A 117 8.03 10.88 -4.32
C VAL A 117 6.80 11.80 -4.42
N GLN A 118 5.91 11.67 -3.44
CA GLN A 118 4.84 12.64 -3.19
C GLN A 118 4.90 13.08 -1.74
N VAL A 119 4.65 14.37 -1.50
CA VAL A 119 4.68 14.94 -0.15
C VAL A 119 3.31 15.51 0.21
N THR A 120 2.81 15.12 1.37
CA THR A 120 1.54 15.62 1.94
C THR A 120 1.73 15.81 3.44
N ASP A 121 1.44 16.96 3.97
CA ASP A 121 1.56 17.29 5.41
C ASP A 121 2.91 16.91 6.04
N GLY A 122 4.03 17.19 5.36
CA GLY A 122 5.36 16.84 5.85
C GLY A 122 5.68 15.33 5.86
N ILE A 123 4.78 14.50 5.32
CA ILE A 123 5.03 13.08 5.05
C ILE A 123 5.49 12.92 3.60
N ALA A 124 6.70 12.43 3.39
CA ALA A 124 7.18 12.02 2.07
C ALA A 124 6.89 10.54 1.83
N VAL A 125 6.11 10.23 0.80
CA VAL A 125 5.84 8.86 0.36
C VAL A 125 6.73 8.52 -0.83
N VAL A 126 7.73 7.67 -0.61
CA VAL A 126 8.66 7.17 -1.63
C VAL A 126 8.07 5.92 -2.27
N MET A 127 7.76 5.99 -3.55
CA MET A 127 7.04 4.97 -4.31
C MET A 127 7.98 4.24 -5.27
N LEU A 128 8.19 2.94 -5.07
CA LEU A 128 9.19 2.12 -5.77
C LEU A 128 8.52 1.01 -6.60
N ASN A 129 9.13 0.68 -7.73
CA ASN A 129 8.71 -0.46 -8.55
C ASN A 129 9.46 -1.73 -8.13
N SER A 130 8.72 -2.71 -7.62
CA SER A 130 9.25 -4.02 -7.23
C SER A 130 8.99 -5.13 -8.26
N ASN A 131 8.51 -4.79 -9.48
CA ASN A 131 8.33 -5.74 -10.58
C ASN A 131 9.66 -5.97 -11.32
N PHE A 132 10.71 -6.35 -10.61
CA PHE A 132 12.08 -6.49 -11.14
C PHE A 132 12.17 -7.39 -12.39
N SER A 133 11.32 -8.40 -12.51
CA SER A 133 11.27 -9.29 -13.69
C SER A 133 10.81 -8.60 -14.98
N THR A 134 10.21 -7.42 -14.88
CA THR A 134 9.73 -6.64 -16.02
C THR A 134 10.56 -5.38 -16.31
N MET A 135 11.55 -5.10 -15.46
CA MET A 135 12.48 -3.98 -15.58
C MET A 135 13.77 -4.42 -16.28
N ALA A 136 14.39 -3.52 -17.01
CA ALA A 136 15.76 -3.72 -17.51
C ALA A 136 16.77 -3.64 -16.36
N GLY A 137 17.90 -4.32 -16.47
CA GLY A 137 18.91 -4.36 -15.41
C GLY A 137 19.45 -2.98 -15.02
N ASP A 138 19.63 -2.09 -16.01
CA ASP A 138 20.05 -0.70 -15.77
C ASP A 138 18.96 0.15 -15.10
N GLU A 139 17.67 -0.10 -15.36
CA GLU A 139 16.57 0.54 -14.66
C GLU A 139 16.54 0.15 -13.18
N ILE A 140 16.82 -1.12 -12.86
CA ILE A 140 16.89 -1.59 -11.47
C ILE A 140 18.02 -0.88 -10.70
N VAL A 141 19.20 -0.75 -11.34
CA VAL A 141 20.34 -0.04 -10.75
C VAL A 141 20.04 1.45 -10.58
N LYS A 142 19.46 2.09 -11.59
CA LYS A 142 19.05 3.50 -11.53
C LYS A 142 18.03 3.74 -10.42
N GLN A 143 17.03 2.87 -10.27
CA GLN A 143 16.05 2.98 -9.19
C GLN A 143 16.71 2.87 -7.83
N GLN A 144 17.63 1.93 -7.63
CA GLN A 144 18.30 1.76 -6.35
C GLN A 144 19.12 2.98 -5.98
N SER A 145 19.96 3.49 -6.90
CA SER A 145 20.77 4.69 -6.67
C SER A 145 19.87 5.91 -6.40
N TRP A 146 18.85 6.12 -7.23
CA TRP A 146 17.88 7.20 -7.03
C TRP A 146 17.20 7.12 -5.65
N TYR A 147 16.83 5.92 -5.22
CA TYR A 147 16.17 5.71 -3.94
C TYR A 147 17.07 6.06 -2.74
N GLU A 148 18.33 5.61 -2.78
CA GLU A 148 19.34 5.90 -1.76
C GLU A 148 19.63 7.40 -1.67
N ASP A 149 19.85 8.06 -2.82
CA ASP A 149 20.05 9.51 -2.92
C ASP A 149 18.83 10.28 -2.42
N MET A 150 17.61 9.85 -2.80
CA MET A 150 16.36 10.51 -2.41
C MET A 150 16.12 10.43 -0.91
N LEU A 151 16.37 9.30 -0.26
CA LEU A 151 16.30 9.20 1.20
C LEU A 151 17.23 10.19 1.87
N THR A 152 18.49 10.32 1.37
CA THR A 152 19.46 11.29 1.89
C THR A 152 18.94 12.73 1.77
N VAL A 153 18.34 13.09 0.63
CA VAL A 153 17.75 14.42 0.40
C VAL A 153 16.59 14.68 1.36
N LEU A 154 15.68 13.71 1.49
CA LEU A 154 14.49 13.83 2.36
C LEU A 154 14.85 13.87 3.85
N ASP A 155 15.87 13.12 4.27
CA ASP A 155 16.37 13.14 5.64
C ASP A 155 16.98 14.51 6.01
N ALA A 156 17.59 15.20 5.05
CA ALA A 156 18.17 16.53 5.24
C ALA A 156 17.13 17.67 5.16
N ASP A 157 15.98 17.45 4.55
CA ASP A 157 14.96 18.49 4.34
C ASP A 157 14.16 18.76 5.64
N PRO A 158 14.24 19.99 6.24
CA PRO A 158 13.49 20.31 7.46
C PRO A 158 11.97 20.33 7.29
N ALA A 159 11.45 20.42 6.07
CA ALA A 159 10.01 20.36 5.79
C ALA A 159 9.46 18.92 5.82
N ILE A 160 10.33 17.92 5.78
CA ILE A 160 9.94 16.52 5.87
C ILE A 160 10.13 16.02 7.30
N HIS A 161 9.04 15.58 7.90
CA HIS A 161 9.01 15.04 9.26
C HIS A 161 9.12 13.51 9.28
N VAL A 162 8.42 12.87 8.33
CA VAL A 162 8.33 11.41 8.23
C VAL A 162 8.47 10.96 6.79
N ILE A 163 9.18 9.86 6.59
CA ILE A 163 9.25 9.17 5.30
C ILE A 163 8.52 7.83 5.40
N ILE A 164 7.61 7.59 4.45
CA ILE A 164 6.98 6.29 4.20
C ILE A 164 7.56 5.74 2.91
N VAL A 165 8.12 4.52 2.96
CA VAL A 165 8.58 3.82 1.76
C VAL A 165 7.53 2.81 1.34
N THR A 166 7.24 2.72 0.05
CA THR A 166 6.29 1.74 -0.47
C THR A 166 6.74 1.08 -1.76
N CYS A 167 6.44 -0.19 -1.88
CA CYS A 167 6.45 -0.96 -3.11
C CYS A 167 5.37 -2.04 -3.04
N HIS A 168 5.10 -2.74 -4.15
CA HIS A 168 4.04 -3.74 -4.16
C HIS A 168 4.41 -5.02 -3.40
N HIS A 169 5.58 -5.63 -3.70
CA HIS A 169 5.99 -6.91 -3.11
C HIS A 169 6.53 -6.72 -1.69
N ALA A 170 5.98 -7.49 -0.73
CA ALA A 170 6.35 -7.39 0.68
C ALA A 170 7.76 -7.93 0.96
N PRO A 171 8.65 -7.18 1.65
CA PRO A 171 9.92 -7.72 2.12
C PRO A 171 9.72 -8.82 3.16
N TYR A 172 8.68 -8.71 3.97
CA TYR A 172 8.33 -9.69 4.99
C TYR A 172 6.85 -10.06 4.88
N SER A 173 6.53 -11.34 4.76
CA SER A 173 5.17 -11.87 4.75
C SER A 173 5.15 -13.35 5.13
N ASN A 174 4.12 -13.73 5.87
CA ASN A 174 3.80 -15.11 6.20
C ASN A 174 2.87 -15.77 5.16
N SER A 175 2.58 -15.13 4.03
CA SER A 175 1.76 -15.75 2.98
C SER A 175 2.42 -17.04 2.47
N LYS A 176 1.64 -18.15 2.44
CA LYS A 176 2.09 -19.41 1.87
C LYS A 176 2.16 -19.42 0.34
N LEU A 177 1.54 -18.42 -0.32
CA LEU A 177 1.51 -18.35 -1.78
C LEU A 177 2.60 -17.47 -2.34
N VAL A 178 2.77 -16.27 -1.76
CA VAL A 178 3.70 -15.27 -2.31
C VAL A 178 4.94 -15.08 -1.44
N GLY A 179 4.82 -15.27 -0.12
CA GLY A 179 5.94 -15.17 0.82
C GLY A 179 6.64 -13.83 0.83
N SER A 180 7.85 -13.82 1.40
CA SER A 180 8.71 -12.64 1.49
C SER A 180 9.55 -12.44 0.23
N SER A 181 9.66 -11.20 -0.27
CA SER A 181 10.49 -10.85 -1.42
C SER A 181 11.95 -10.61 -1.02
N LYS A 182 12.82 -11.58 -1.32
CA LYS A 182 14.26 -11.44 -1.06
C LYS A 182 14.89 -10.26 -1.82
N LEU A 183 14.43 -9.98 -3.03
CA LEU A 183 14.95 -8.86 -3.82
C LEU A 183 14.60 -7.51 -3.18
N VAL A 184 13.40 -7.35 -2.66
CA VAL A 184 13.01 -6.15 -1.92
C VAL A 184 13.82 -6.02 -0.63
N GLN A 185 14.02 -7.13 0.10
CA GLN A 185 14.89 -7.16 1.29
C GLN A 185 16.30 -6.68 0.97
N GLN A 186 16.89 -7.17 -0.12
CA GLN A 186 18.28 -6.86 -0.48
C GLN A 186 18.45 -5.43 -1.00
N ARG A 187 17.48 -4.92 -1.76
CA ARG A 187 17.62 -3.66 -2.51
C ARG A 187 17.06 -2.44 -1.77
N PHE A 188 15.97 -2.61 -1.04
CA PHE A 188 15.27 -1.45 -0.47
C PHE A 188 15.36 -1.36 1.06
N VAL A 189 15.38 -2.51 1.75
CA VAL A 189 15.38 -2.51 3.22
C VAL A 189 16.63 -1.87 3.83
N PRO A 190 17.87 -2.06 3.32
CA PRO A 190 19.06 -1.47 3.94
C PRO A 190 18.99 0.07 4.01
N ALA A 191 18.65 0.75 2.91
CA ALA A 191 18.54 2.20 2.89
C ALA A 191 17.35 2.69 3.75
N TYR A 192 16.20 1.98 3.76
CA TYR A 192 15.08 2.26 4.65
C TYR A 192 15.50 2.21 6.13
N VAL A 193 16.22 1.17 6.54
CA VAL A 193 16.69 1.01 7.93
C VAL A 193 17.67 2.12 8.31
N ALA A 194 18.54 2.54 7.41
CA ALA A 194 19.54 3.57 7.63
C ALA A 194 18.95 5.00 7.73
N SER A 195 17.82 5.28 7.07
CA SER A 195 17.18 6.61 7.08
C SER A 195 16.53 6.92 8.43
N PRO A 196 16.92 8.01 9.14
CA PRO A 196 16.35 8.35 10.44
C PRO A 196 14.87 8.75 10.39
N LYS A 197 14.43 9.42 9.30
CA LYS A 197 13.03 9.86 9.15
C LYS A 197 12.12 8.77 8.55
N ALA A 198 12.66 7.71 7.96
CA ALA A 198 11.86 6.61 7.46
C ALA A 198 11.30 5.78 8.64
N LYS A 199 9.97 5.79 8.78
CA LYS A 199 9.27 5.16 9.92
C LYS A 199 8.44 3.94 9.51
N LEU A 200 7.93 3.90 8.26
CA LEU A 200 7.04 2.86 7.78
C LEU A 200 7.45 2.37 6.39
N PHE A 201 7.54 1.06 6.24
CA PHE A 201 7.61 0.40 4.93
C PHE A 201 6.29 -0.33 4.69
N ILE A 202 5.47 0.14 3.74
CA ILE A 202 4.11 -0.37 3.50
C ILE A 202 4.02 -1.03 2.13
N THR A 203 3.35 -2.19 2.06
CA THR A 203 3.26 -3.04 0.85
C THR A 203 1.91 -3.70 0.71
N GLY A 204 1.65 -4.28 -0.48
CA GLY A 204 0.53 -5.15 -0.77
C GLY A 204 0.95 -6.60 -1.04
N HIS A 205 0.47 -7.16 -2.16
CA HIS A 205 0.79 -8.47 -2.74
C HIS A 205 0.35 -9.69 -1.93
N SER A 206 0.58 -9.71 -0.63
CA SER A 206 -0.04 -10.67 0.26
C SER A 206 -1.43 -10.16 0.64
N HIS A 207 -2.47 -10.91 0.27
CA HIS A 207 -3.86 -10.51 0.51
C HIS A 207 -4.23 -10.75 1.99
N ALA A 208 -3.50 -10.04 2.86
CA ALA A 208 -3.61 -10.11 4.31
C ALA A 208 -3.28 -8.76 4.94
N PHE A 209 -3.50 -8.64 6.25
CA PHE A 209 -2.92 -7.59 7.08
C PHE A 209 -1.84 -8.23 7.95
N GLU A 210 -0.59 -7.76 7.86
CA GLU A 210 0.54 -8.28 8.63
C GLU A 210 1.43 -7.12 9.07
N ARG A 211 1.91 -7.12 10.32
CA ARG A 211 2.80 -6.10 10.88
C ARG A 211 4.05 -6.74 11.44
N TYR A 212 5.20 -6.21 11.05
CA TYR A 212 6.50 -6.68 11.50
C TYR A 212 7.37 -5.54 11.99
N GLU A 213 8.31 -5.86 12.89
CA GLU A 213 9.39 -4.97 13.30
C GLU A 213 10.74 -5.66 13.13
N PHE A 214 11.61 -5.07 12.32
CA PHE A 214 12.98 -5.52 12.10
C PHE A 214 13.93 -4.32 12.06
N GLY A 215 15.09 -4.43 12.73
CA GLY A 215 16.08 -3.35 12.76
C GLY A 215 15.55 -2.03 13.33
N GLY A 216 14.61 -2.09 14.27
CA GLY A 216 13.96 -0.90 14.85
C GLY A 216 13.02 -0.17 13.91
N LYS A 217 12.58 -0.81 12.83
CA LYS A 217 11.69 -0.25 11.79
C LYS A 217 10.44 -1.08 11.59
N THR A 218 9.33 -0.40 11.27
CA THR A 218 8.03 -1.03 11.03
C THR A 218 7.82 -1.37 9.56
N PHE A 219 7.34 -2.59 9.31
CA PHE A 219 6.93 -3.10 8.00
C PHE A 219 5.45 -3.53 8.07
N LEU A 220 4.67 -3.10 7.09
CA LEU A 220 3.23 -3.34 7.06
C LEU A 220 2.80 -3.90 5.71
N VAL A 221 1.96 -4.93 5.72
CA VAL A 221 1.30 -5.48 4.54
C VAL A 221 -0.19 -5.19 4.63
N ILE A 222 -0.78 -4.63 3.56
CA ILE A 222 -2.19 -4.23 3.53
C ILE A 222 -2.91 -4.69 2.25
N GLY A 223 -2.72 -5.93 1.82
CA GLY A 223 -3.29 -6.47 0.57
C GLY A 223 -4.79 -6.77 0.59
N GLY A 224 -5.59 -6.02 1.37
CA GLY A 224 -7.01 -6.33 1.62
C GLY A 224 -8.03 -5.59 0.75
N GLY A 225 -7.65 -4.99 -0.39
CA GLY A 225 -8.55 -4.18 -1.22
C GLY A 225 -9.60 -4.96 -2.04
N GLY A 226 -9.47 -6.30 -2.12
CA GLY A 226 -10.41 -7.11 -2.89
C GLY A 226 -9.87 -8.41 -3.47
N GLY A 227 -8.56 -8.60 -3.47
CA GLY A 227 -7.91 -9.86 -3.87
C GLY A 227 -8.38 -11.07 -3.05
N LEU A 228 -8.21 -12.28 -3.58
CA LEU A 228 -8.58 -13.49 -2.86
C LEU A 228 -7.67 -13.71 -1.65
N ARG A 229 -8.26 -13.87 -0.47
CA ARG A 229 -7.51 -14.10 0.76
C ARG A 229 -6.54 -15.27 0.61
N GLN A 230 -5.29 -15.04 0.96
CA GLN A 230 -4.23 -16.04 0.92
C GLN A 230 -4.06 -16.72 2.29
N PRO A 231 -3.74 -18.02 2.32
CA PRO A 231 -3.42 -18.72 3.56
C PRO A 231 -2.08 -18.23 4.11
N LEU A 232 -2.04 -17.96 5.41
CA LEU A 232 -0.82 -17.58 6.12
C LEU A 232 -0.14 -18.80 6.76
N ASN A 233 1.17 -18.73 6.91
CA ASN A 233 1.95 -19.68 7.68
C ASN A 233 1.67 -19.49 9.17
N THR A 234 1.24 -20.54 9.83
CA THR A 234 0.92 -20.57 11.27
C THR A 234 1.91 -21.44 12.06
N SER A 235 2.96 -21.97 11.41
CA SER A 235 3.98 -22.79 12.08
C SER A 235 4.79 -21.97 13.09
N PRO A 236 5.46 -22.63 14.06
CA PRO A 236 6.37 -21.95 15.00
C PRO A 236 7.51 -21.17 14.32
N SER A 237 7.89 -21.57 13.10
CA SER A 237 8.95 -20.92 12.31
C SER A 237 8.45 -19.71 11.49
N ARG A 238 7.18 -19.29 11.64
CA ARG A 238 6.68 -18.10 10.97
C ARG A 238 7.39 -16.83 11.47
N LEU A 239 7.41 -15.81 10.63
CA LEU A 239 7.86 -14.49 11.06
C LEU A 239 6.97 -13.93 12.20
N PRO A 240 7.54 -13.25 13.20
CA PRO A 240 6.79 -12.67 14.31
C PRO A 240 5.88 -11.53 13.81
N ASP A 241 4.61 -11.84 13.64
CA ASP A 241 3.59 -10.88 13.19
C ASP A 241 2.91 -10.25 14.41
N LEU A 242 3.06 -8.93 14.57
CA LEU A 242 2.51 -8.16 15.69
C LEU A 242 0.99 -7.93 15.58
N ALA A 243 0.39 -8.21 14.42
CA ALA A 243 -1.04 -8.14 14.19
C ALA A 243 -1.69 -9.53 14.06
N THR A 244 -1.19 -10.52 14.81
CA THR A 244 -1.65 -11.92 14.71
C THR A 244 -3.15 -12.07 14.91
N GLU A 245 -3.75 -11.33 15.85
CA GLU A 245 -5.18 -11.38 16.18
C GLU A 245 -6.06 -10.59 15.20
N TYR A 246 -5.46 -9.70 14.39
CA TYR A 246 -6.16 -8.88 13.41
C TYR A 246 -5.93 -9.39 11.99
N LYS A 247 -6.86 -10.16 11.46
CA LYS A 247 -6.82 -10.73 10.10
C LYS A 247 -8.11 -10.44 9.34
N PRO A 248 -8.34 -9.15 8.99
CA PRO A 248 -9.53 -8.73 8.24
C PRO A 248 -9.55 -9.38 6.86
N MET A 249 -10.74 -9.54 6.30
CA MET A 249 -10.88 -10.04 4.94
C MET A 249 -10.65 -8.93 3.93
N PHE A 250 -11.24 -7.76 4.18
CA PHE A 250 -11.14 -6.58 3.32
C PHE A 250 -10.91 -5.34 4.18
N HIS A 251 -9.95 -4.51 3.77
CA HIS A 251 -9.56 -3.32 4.51
C HIS A 251 -8.84 -2.30 3.62
N TYR A 252 -8.78 -1.08 4.12
CA TYR A 252 -7.87 -0.03 3.68
C TYR A 252 -7.22 0.61 4.91
N LEU A 253 -6.19 1.43 4.72
CA LEU A 253 -5.46 2.08 5.81
C LEU A 253 -5.58 3.59 5.70
N SER A 254 -5.83 4.26 6.84
CA SER A 254 -5.63 5.70 7.03
C SER A 254 -4.33 5.93 7.78
N VAL A 255 -3.61 6.96 7.38
CA VAL A 255 -2.37 7.39 8.02
C VAL A 255 -2.46 8.89 8.32
N ARG A 256 -2.16 9.27 9.55
CA ARG A 256 -2.09 10.65 10.01
C ARG A 256 -0.74 10.91 10.66
N ARG A 257 -0.16 12.06 10.39
CA ARG A 257 1.05 12.49 11.10
C ARG A 257 0.70 13.06 12.48
N GLU A 258 1.55 12.78 13.44
CA GLU A 258 1.48 13.33 14.78
C GLU A 258 2.91 13.66 15.24
N GLY A 259 3.28 14.94 15.20
CA GLY A 259 4.67 15.35 15.38
C GLY A 259 5.58 14.72 14.32
N ASP A 260 6.63 14.04 14.75
CA ASP A 260 7.57 13.27 13.91
C ASP A 260 7.19 11.77 13.86
N GLY A 261 5.97 11.45 14.22
CA GLY A 261 5.42 10.10 14.19
C GLY A 261 4.19 9.95 13.31
N LEU A 262 3.65 8.74 13.30
CA LEU A 262 2.46 8.35 12.54
C LEU A 262 1.44 7.67 13.45
N VAL A 263 0.17 7.98 13.24
CA VAL A 263 -0.97 7.18 13.70
C VAL A 263 -1.58 6.48 12.50
N LEU A 264 -1.71 5.15 12.61
CA LEU A 264 -2.19 4.29 11.54
C LEU A 264 -3.48 3.60 11.99
N THR A 265 -4.53 3.73 11.19
CA THR A 265 -5.83 3.12 11.47
C THR A 265 -6.27 2.26 10.29
N SER A 266 -6.40 0.97 10.50
CA SER A 266 -6.97 0.05 9.51
C SER A 266 -8.48 -0.03 9.66
N TYR A 267 -9.19 0.31 8.59
CA TYR A 267 -10.64 0.19 8.49
C TYR A 267 -10.99 -1.11 7.80
N CYS A 268 -11.70 -1.99 8.49
CA CYS A 268 -12.16 -3.25 7.92
C CYS A 268 -13.63 -3.19 7.51
N LEU A 269 -13.92 -3.74 6.34
CA LEU A 269 -15.29 -3.90 5.84
C LEU A 269 -16.01 -4.97 6.68
N LYS A 270 -17.18 -4.65 7.21
CA LYS A 270 -18.03 -5.59 7.95
C LYS A 270 -18.44 -6.77 7.06
N ARG A 271 -18.66 -7.94 7.64
CA ARG A 271 -18.96 -9.19 6.90
C ARG A 271 -20.24 -9.12 6.07
N ASP A 272 -21.20 -8.30 6.48
CA ASP A 272 -22.44 -8.05 5.76
C ASP A 272 -22.34 -6.97 4.68
N PHE A 273 -21.16 -6.35 4.55
CA PHE A 273 -20.88 -5.25 3.61
C PHE A 273 -21.66 -3.96 3.89
N SER A 274 -22.20 -3.79 5.09
CA SER A 274 -23.02 -2.64 5.44
C SER A 274 -22.21 -1.38 5.70
N ASP A 275 -20.99 -1.53 6.28
CA ASP A 275 -20.20 -0.41 6.78
C ASP A 275 -18.76 -0.81 7.07
N PHE A 276 -17.93 0.15 7.47
CA PHE A 276 -16.56 -0.06 7.95
C PHE A 276 -16.48 0.13 9.46
N SER A 277 -15.52 -0.51 10.07
CA SER A 277 -15.17 -0.32 11.48
C SER A 277 -13.66 -0.20 11.64
N VAL A 278 -13.21 0.56 12.64
CA VAL A 278 -11.82 0.51 13.08
C VAL A 278 -11.52 -0.91 13.54
N GLY A 279 -10.51 -1.51 12.92
CA GLY A 279 -10.12 -2.88 13.21
C GLY A 279 -8.77 -2.99 13.91
N TYR A 280 -7.83 -2.11 13.58
CA TYR A 280 -6.51 -2.09 14.16
C TYR A 280 -5.94 -0.67 14.11
N GLU A 281 -5.48 -0.19 15.26
CA GLU A 281 -4.84 1.11 15.36
C GLU A 281 -3.52 0.99 16.12
N PHE A 282 -2.51 1.72 15.67
CA PHE A 282 -1.21 1.80 16.34
C PHE A 282 -0.46 3.06 15.90
N SER A 283 0.52 3.43 16.73
CA SER A 283 1.39 4.59 16.46
C SER A 283 2.84 4.17 16.28
N ILE A 284 3.58 4.98 15.53
CA ILE A 284 5.02 4.82 15.29
C ILE A 284 5.69 6.15 15.58
N GLY A 285 6.64 6.18 16.55
CA GLY A 285 7.47 7.35 16.81
C GLY A 285 6.71 8.56 17.35
N THR A 286 5.48 8.40 17.81
CA THR A 286 4.78 9.43 18.55
C THR A 286 5.34 9.47 19.97
N GLU A 287 5.67 10.67 20.48
CA GLU A 287 5.96 10.81 21.90
C GLU A 287 4.68 10.47 22.67
N VAL A 288 4.74 9.47 23.54
CA VAL A 288 3.69 9.24 24.53
C VAL A 288 3.70 10.48 25.42
N PRO A 289 2.61 11.27 25.56
CA PRO A 289 2.58 12.32 26.55
C PRO A 289 2.92 11.68 27.90
N SER A 290 4.00 12.13 28.52
CA SER A 290 4.30 11.71 29.87
C SER A 290 3.10 12.16 30.71
N THR A 291 2.29 11.23 31.18
CA THR A 291 1.33 11.49 32.26
C THR A 291 2.19 11.90 33.43
N ALA A 292 2.34 13.22 33.63
CA ALA A 292 2.88 13.75 34.85
C ALA A 292 1.95 13.27 35.97
N GLU A 293 2.52 12.50 36.89
CA GLU A 293 1.92 12.14 38.18
C GLU A 293 1.63 13.37 39.03
#